data_42e31edea856a69fb7a107ba9db3184d
#
_entry.id   42e31edea856a69fb7a107ba9db3184d
#
_cell.length_a   1.000
_cell.length_b   1.000
_cell.length_c   1.000
_cell.angle_alpha   90.00
_cell.angle_beta   90.00
_cell.angle_gamma   90.00
#
_symmetry.space_group_name_H-M   'P 1'
#
loop_
_entity.id
_entity.type
_entity.pdbx_description
1 polymer ?
#
loop_
_entity_poly.entity_id
_entity_poly.type
_entity_poly.pdbx_seq_one_letter_code
_entity_poly.pdbx_strand_id
1 'polypeptide(L)'
;MGSEMCIRDRDVGIRDRSMLELLYACGLRVSELVGIQLTEVILSDGVIRVTGKGSKTRLVPMGEEAVDWIKKYLVKSRQNILNKQTSKFLFVTNRGGEMTRQAFWYLIKKYALMANIDKPMSPHILRHAFATHLINHGADLRVVQMLLGHSDISTTQIYTHVARERLKKLHQEHHPRG
;
A
#
# COMPACT_ATOMS: atom_id res chain seq x y z
N MET A 1 2.58 -26.19 22.09
CA MET A 1 3.07 -24.77 22.12
C MET A 1 3.72 -24.31 20.79
N GLY A 2 4.15 -25.18 19.88
CA GLY A 2 4.76 -24.77 18.61
C GLY A 2 3.82 -24.31 17.49
N SER A 3 2.54 -24.73 17.51
CA SER A 3 1.61 -24.47 16.40
C SER A 3 1.01 -23.06 16.40
N GLU A 4 0.71 -22.50 17.56
CA GLU A 4 0.09 -21.16 17.66
C GLU A 4 1.09 -20.04 17.32
N MET A 5 2.36 -20.18 17.72
CA MET A 5 3.41 -19.23 17.39
C MET A 5 3.70 -19.21 15.88
N CYS A 6 3.75 -20.38 15.21
CA CYS A 6 3.89 -20.49 13.76
C CYS A 6 2.71 -19.91 12.97
N ILE A 7 1.47 -20.04 13.47
CA ILE A 7 0.27 -19.49 12.83
C ILE A 7 0.30 -17.97 12.92
N ARG A 8 0.61 -17.42 14.10
CA ARG A 8 0.67 -15.98 14.35
C ARG A 8 1.77 -15.30 13.54
N ASP A 9 2.95 -15.91 13.44
CA ASP A 9 4.04 -15.42 12.58
C ASP A 9 3.66 -15.43 11.11
N ARG A 10 2.88 -16.42 10.65
CA ARG A 10 2.36 -16.51 9.30
C ARG A 10 1.36 -15.37 9.02
N ASP A 11 0.45 -15.09 9.95
CA ASP A 11 -0.56 -14.03 9.81
C ASP A 11 0.08 -12.64 9.77
N VAL A 12 1.05 -12.38 10.63
CA VAL A 12 1.86 -11.16 10.63
C VAL A 12 2.65 -11.04 9.32
N GLY A 13 3.23 -12.15 8.84
CA GLY A 13 3.95 -12.17 7.56
C GLY A 13 3.06 -11.83 6.36
N ILE A 14 1.82 -12.32 6.33
CA ILE A 14 0.84 -11.98 5.29
C ILE A 14 0.48 -10.49 5.36
N ARG A 15 0.24 -9.94 6.55
CA ARG A 15 0.03 -8.51 6.74
C ARG A 15 1.21 -7.69 6.21
N ASP A 16 2.40 -8.03 6.64
CA ASP A 16 3.62 -7.31 6.29
C ASP A 16 3.88 -7.33 4.78
N ARG A 17 3.67 -8.49 4.15
CA ARG A 17 3.74 -8.61 2.69
C ARG A 17 2.70 -7.74 2.00
N SER A 18 1.46 -7.74 2.47
CA SER A 18 0.39 -6.90 1.90
C SER A 18 0.71 -5.41 2.02
N MET A 19 1.33 -4.99 3.13
CA MET A 19 1.78 -3.61 3.33
C MET A 19 2.89 -3.23 2.36
N LEU A 20 3.88 -4.09 2.16
CA LEU A 20 4.99 -3.84 1.23
C LEU A 20 4.53 -3.79 -0.22
N GLU A 21 3.66 -4.72 -0.64
CA GLU A 21 3.09 -4.72 -1.99
C GLU A 21 2.27 -3.45 -2.24
N LEU A 22 1.42 -3.05 -1.30
CA LEU A 22 0.62 -1.83 -1.45
C LEU A 22 1.48 -0.57 -1.49
N LEU A 23 2.50 -0.48 -0.63
CA LEU A 23 3.43 0.64 -0.62
C LEU A 23 4.13 0.80 -1.98
N TYR A 24 4.63 -0.31 -2.53
CA TYR A 24 5.34 -0.31 -3.80
C TYR A 24 4.40 -0.09 -4.98
N ALA A 25 3.24 -0.75 -5.02
CA ALA A 25 2.30 -0.63 -6.12
C ALA A 25 1.65 0.75 -6.23
N CYS A 26 1.47 1.46 -5.12
CA CYS A 26 0.79 2.76 -5.07
C CYS A 26 1.72 3.95 -4.80
N GLY A 27 2.99 3.71 -4.50
CA GLY A 27 3.93 4.77 -4.14
C GLY A 27 3.48 5.61 -2.94
N LEU A 28 2.86 5.00 -1.92
CA LEU A 28 2.30 5.70 -0.76
C LEU A 28 3.39 6.31 0.12
N ARG A 29 3.02 7.35 0.88
CA ARG A 29 3.80 7.75 2.06
C ARG A 29 3.52 6.76 3.20
N VAL A 30 4.50 6.58 4.10
CA VAL A 30 4.31 5.67 5.26
C VAL A 30 3.11 6.07 6.10
N SER A 31 2.94 7.38 6.36
CA SER A 31 1.79 7.88 7.12
C SER A 31 0.45 7.58 6.44
N GLU A 32 0.41 7.59 5.12
CA GLU A 32 -0.75 7.20 4.35
C GLU A 32 -1.01 5.69 4.49
N LEU A 33 0.03 4.86 4.30
CA LEU A 33 -0.08 3.40 4.37
C LEU A 33 -0.57 2.89 5.74
N VAL A 34 0.06 3.38 6.82
CA VAL A 34 -0.29 2.87 8.17
C VAL A 34 -1.66 3.33 8.63
N GLY A 35 -2.11 4.51 8.19
CA GLY A 35 -3.41 5.08 8.55
C GLY A 35 -4.59 4.69 7.67
N ILE A 36 -4.38 3.88 6.62
CA ILE A 36 -5.45 3.46 5.71
C ILE A 36 -6.59 2.78 6.48
N GLN A 37 -7.82 3.19 6.19
CA GLN A 37 -9.02 2.58 6.74
C GLN A 37 -9.64 1.57 5.75
N LEU A 38 -10.41 0.62 6.28
CA LEU A 38 -11.11 -0.37 5.45
C LEU A 38 -12.04 0.27 4.41
N THR A 39 -12.69 1.39 4.77
CA THR A 39 -13.60 2.14 3.89
C THR A 39 -12.91 2.88 2.74
N GLU A 40 -11.58 2.96 2.78
CA GLU A 40 -10.78 3.63 1.75
C GLU A 40 -10.30 2.65 0.66
N VAL A 41 -10.49 1.36 0.85
CA VAL A 41 -10.06 0.30 -0.07
C VAL A 41 -11.25 -0.20 -0.88
N ILE A 42 -11.23 -0.02 -2.19
CA ILE A 42 -12.28 -0.45 -3.11
C ILE A 42 -11.71 -1.60 -3.95
N LEU A 43 -11.82 -2.81 -3.39
CA LEU A 43 -11.22 -4.02 -4.00
C LEU A 43 -11.89 -4.40 -5.33
N SER A 44 -13.19 -4.13 -5.50
CA SER A 44 -13.90 -4.35 -6.77
C SER A 44 -13.30 -3.55 -7.91
N ASP A 45 -12.89 -2.34 -7.62
CA ASP A 45 -12.35 -1.40 -8.59
C ASP A 45 -10.80 -1.45 -8.65
N GLY A 46 -10.15 -2.17 -7.73
CA GLY A 46 -8.69 -2.20 -7.63
C GLY A 46 -8.07 -0.83 -7.34
N VAL A 47 -8.77 0.02 -6.58
CA VAL A 47 -8.30 1.36 -6.25
C VAL A 47 -8.35 1.62 -4.75
N ILE A 48 -7.50 2.52 -4.29
CA ILE A 48 -7.47 2.99 -2.91
C ILE A 48 -7.64 4.50 -2.87
N ARG A 49 -8.43 4.98 -1.91
CA ARG A 49 -8.56 6.39 -1.61
C ARG A 49 -7.50 6.79 -0.59
N VAL A 50 -6.69 7.78 -0.93
CA VAL A 50 -5.59 8.25 -0.07
C VAL A 50 -5.80 9.72 0.24
N THR A 51 -5.86 10.05 1.52
CA THR A 51 -5.94 11.43 1.99
C THR A 51 -4.57 11.92 2.42
N GLY A 52 -4.07 12.95 1.72
CA GLY A 52 -2.76 13.55 1.96
C GLY A 52 -2.82 14.81 2.81
N LYS A 53 -1.70 15.55 2.82
CA LYS A 53 -1.59 16.84 3.53
C LYS A 53 -2.65 17.83 3.01
N GLY A 54 -3.31 18.53 3.94
CA GLY A 54 -4.36 19.51 3.61
C GLY A 54 -5.68 18.87 3.21
N SER A 55 -5.96 17.64 3.69
CA SER A 55 -7.22 16.90 3.40
C SER A 55 -7.48 16.66 1.91
N LYS A 56 -6.47 16.81 1.07
CA LYS A 56 -6.58 16.50 -0.36
C LYS A 56 -6.62 14.98 -0.55
N THR A 57 -7.70 14.50 -1.15
CA THR A 57 -7.92 13.08 -1.41
C THR A 57 -7.61 12.75 -2.85
N ARG A 58 -6.95 11.62 -3.10
CA ARG A 58 -6.71 11.07 -4.43
C ARG A 58 -7.07 9.60 -4.49
N LEU A 59 -7.41 9.10 -5.68
CA LEU A 59 -7.55 7.68 -5.96
C LEU A 59 -6.26 7.17 -6.60
N VAL A 60 -5.78 6.03 -6.11
CA VAL A 60 -4.57 5.41 -6.63
C VAL A 60 -4.90 3.96 -6.99
N PRO A 61 -4.60 3.51 -8.23
CA PRO A 61 -4.75 2.11 -8.60
C PRO A 61 -3.74 1.26 -7.82
N MET A 62 -4.16 0.04 -7.43
CA MET A 62 -3.35 -0.86 -6.62
C MET A 62 -2.57 -1.90 -7.43
N GLY A 63 -3.03 -2.22 -8.63
CA GLY A 63 -2.55 -3.39 -9.37
C GLY A 63 -3.08 -4.72 -8.81
N GLU A 64 -3.07 -5.75 -9.63
CA GLU A 64 -3.67 -7.06 -9.28
C GLU A 64 -2.95 -7.74 -8.11
N GLU A 65 -1.63 -7.72 -8.11
CA GLU A 65 -0.82 -8.35 -7.05
C GLU A 65 -1.12 -7.77 -5.67
N ALA A 66 -1.22 -6.44 -5.55
CA ALA A 66 -1.54 -5.79 -4.27
C ALA A 66 -2.97 -6.09 -3.84
N VAL A 67 -3.92 -6.12 -4.77
CA VAL A 67 -5.33 -6.50 -4.50
C VAL A 67 -5.40 -7.92 -3.95
N ASP A 68 -4.69 -8.87 -4.54
CA ASP A 68 -4.71 -10.27 -4.13
C ASP A 68 -4.08 -10.47 -2.75
N TRP A 69 -2.97 -9.80 -2.46
CA TRP A 69 -2.37 -9.83 -1.12
C TRP A 69 -3.28 -9.21 -0.06
N ILE A 70 -3.98 -8.11 -0.37
CA ILE A 70 -4.95 -7.50 0.55
C ILE A 70 -6.14 -8.44 0.79
N LYS A 71 -6.71 -9.05 -0.26
CA LYS A 71 -7.77 -10.05 -0.11
C LYS A 71 -7.34 -11.21 0.78
N LYS A 72 -6.15 -11.76 0.52
CA LYS A 72 -5.58 -12.85 1.31
C LYS A 72 -5.41 -12.46 2.79
N TYR A 73 -4.93 -11.25 3.04
CA TYR A 73 -4.78 -10.70 4.38
C TYR A 73 -6.12 -10.56 5.11
N LEU A 74 -7.11 -9.95 4.45
CA LEU A 74 -8.43 -9.71 5.02
C LEU A 74 -9.16 -11.01 5.38
N VAL A 75 -9.06 -12.02 4.52
CA VAL A 75 -9.76 -13.31 4.72
C VAL A 75 -9.07 -14.21 5.73
N LYS A 76 -7.73 -14.30 5.68
CA LYS A 76 -6.97 -15.33 6.43
C LYS A 76 -6.35 -14.83 7.72
N SER A 77 -5.93 -13.58 7.79
CA SER A 77 -4.97 -13.15 8.80
C SER A 77 -5.45 -12.03 9.69
N ARG A 78 -6.20 -11.07 9.15
CA ARG A 78 -6.58 -9.87 9.88
C ARG A 78 -7.37 -10.16 11.15
N GLN A 79 -8.33 -11.07 11.09
CA GLN A 79 -9.16 -11.44 12.24
C GLN A 79 -8.36 -12.18 13.32
N ASN A 80 -7.41 -13.02 12.91
CA ASN A 80 -6.52 -13.71 13.84
C ASN A 80 -5.62 -12.72 14.60
N ILE A 81 -5.09 -11.71 13.90
CA ILE A 81 -4.28 -10.65 14.52
C ILE A 81 -5.12 -9.83 15.50
N LEU A 82 -6.36 -9.49 15.14
CA LEU A 82 -7.27 -8.71 15.97
C LEU A 82 -7.74 -9.46 17.24
N ASN A 83 -7.75 -10.79 17.22
CA ASN A 83 -8.14 -11.60 18.37
C ASN A 83 -9.44 -11.12 19.04
N LYS A 84 -10.53 -11.06 18.26
CA LYS A 84 -11.87 -10.58 18.65
C LYS A 84 -12.01 -9.06 18.86
N GLN A 85 -10.94 -8.29 18.67
CA GLN A 85 -11.05 -6.82 18.68
C GLN A 85 -11.60 -6.32 17.35
N THR A 86 -12.15 -5.11 17.37
CA THR A 86 -12.59 -4.39 16.16
C THR A 86 -11.62 -3.27 15.82
N SER A 87 -11.45 -2.97 14.55
CA SER A 87 -10.61 -1.87 14.10
C SER A 87 -11.10 -1.33 12.78
N LYS A 88 -11.05 -0.02 12.60
CA LYS A 88 -11.33 0.65 11.34
C LYS A 88 -10.17 0.59 10.36
N PHE A 89 -8.94 0.37 10.86
CA PHE A 89 -7.74 0.36 10.04
C PHE A 89 -7.65 -0.91 9.19
N LEU A 90 -7.12 -0.76 7.97
CA LEU A 90 -6.83 -1.89 7.09
C LEU A 90 -5.78 -2.79 7.75
N PHE A 91 -4.61 -2.22 8.03
CA PHE A 91 -3.49 -2.95 8.65
C PHE A 91 -3.49 -2.75 10.16
N VAL A 92 -3.55 -3.85 10.88
CA VAL A 92 -3.73 -3.83 12.34
C VAL A 92 -2.54 -4.42 13.07
N THR A 93 -2.32 -3.92 14.29
CA THR A 93 -1.42 -4.52 15.27
C THR A 93 -2.19 -5.46 16.19
N ASN A 94 -1.49 -6.23 17.02
CA ASN A 94 -2.09 -7.12 18.03
C ASN A 94 -2.93 -6.34 19.07
N ARG A 95 -2.79 -5.02 19.13
CA ARG A 95 -3.57 -4.13 20.01
C ARG A 95 -4.80 -3.53 19.33
N GLY A 96 -5.09 -3.94 18.09
CA GLY A 96 -6.22 -3.43 17.30
C GLY A 96 -6.02 -2.06 16.68
N GLY A 97 -4.94 -1.37 17.01
CA GLY A 97 -4.60 -0.05 16.44
C GLY A 97 -3.80 -0.12 15.14
N GLU A 98 -3.58 1.05 14.56
CA GLU A 98 -2.66 1.22 13.43
C GLU A 98 -1.20 0.93 13.83
N MET A 99 -0.39 0.59 12.85
CA MET A 99 1.06 0.47 13.04
C MET A 99 1.68 1.87 13.07
N THR A 100 2.71 2.08 13.90
CA THR A 100 3.47 3.34 13.87
C THR A 100 4.38 3.39 12.64
N ARG A 101 4.68 4.61 12.18
CA ARG A 101 5.63 4.82 11.07
C ARG A 101 7.01 4.21 11.37
N GLN A 102 7.45 4.32 12.63
CA GLN A 102 8.72 3.77 13.08
C GLN A 102 8.71 2.23 13.05
N ALA A 103 7.62 1.59 13.51
CA ALA A 103 7.48 0.14 13.45
C ALA A 103 7.51 -0.38 12.01
N PHE A 104 6.86 0.31 11.08
CA PHE A 104 6.92 -0.04 9.66
C PHE A 104 8.32 0.14 9.06
N TRP A 105 9.06 1.15 9.47
CA TRP A 105 10.44 1.36 9.05
C TRP A 105 11.36 0.22 9.51
N TYR A 106 11.22 -0.24 10.77
CA TYR A 106 11.92 -1.42 11.26
C TYR A 106 11.53 -2.69 10.52
N LEU A 107 10.26 -2.81 10.13
CA LEU A 107 9.78 -3.94 9.33
C LEU A 107 10.49 -4.01 7.97
N ILE A 108 10.62 -2.90 7.25
CA ILE A 108 11.37 -2.86 5.98
C ILE A 108 12.82 -3.29 6.19
N LYS A 109 13.49 -2.79 7.21
CA LYS A 109 14.88 -3.18 7.53
C LYS A 109 15.00 -4.67 7.83
N LYS A 110 14.08 -5.22 8.61
CA LYS A 110 14.03 -6.65 8.93
C LYS A 110 13.96 -7.49 7.65
N TYR A 111 13.05 -7.17 6.75
CA TYR A 111 12.90 -7.93 5.51
C TYR A 111 14.06 -7.71 4.52
N ALA A 112 14.64 -6.53 4.47
CA ALA A 112 15.84 -6.28 3.68
C ALA A 112 17.02 -7.15 4.15
N LEU A 113 17.23 -7.22 5.47
CA LEU A 113 18.25 -8.07 6.07
C LEU A 113 18.01 -9.57 5.78
N MET A 114 16.75 -10.04 5.93
CA MET A 114 16.38 -11.43 5.63
C MET A 114 16.56 -11.79 4.16
N ALA A 115 16.44 -10.80 3.26
CA ALA A 115 16.65 -10.96 1.83
C ALA A 115 18.11 -10.75 1.38
N ASN A 116 19.05 -10.56 2.31
CA ASN A 116 20.46 -10.24 2.04
C ASN A 116 20.64 -9.02 1.12
N ILE A 117 19.82 -7.99 1.33
CA ILE A 117 19.92 -6.73 0.59
C ILE A 117 20.86 -5.80 1.35
N ASP A 118 22.07 -5.59 0.83
CA ASP A 118 23.10 -4.76 1.45
C ASP A 118 22.83 -3.25 1.30
N LYS A 119 21.99 -2.87 0.34
CA LYS A 119 21.63 -1.46 0.11
C LYS A 119 20.66 -0.96 1.20
N PRO A 120 20.84 0.29 1.65
CA PRO A 120 19.90 0.86 2.61
C PRO A 120 18.49 0.90 2.02
N MET A 121 17.54 0.25 2.70
CA MET A 121 16.14 0.22 2.29
C MET A 121 15.31 1.08 3.22
N SER A 122 14.47 1.92 2.63
CA SER A 122 13.54 2.79 3.36
C SER A 122 12.24 2.98 2.58
N PRO A 123 11.17 3.41 3.23
CA PRO A 123 9.92 3.73 2.54
C PRO A 123 10.07 4.78 1.43
N HIS A 124 10.95 5.75 1.62
CA HIS A 124 11.23 6.77 0.60
C HIS A 124 11.89 6.17 -0.65
N ILE A 125 12.80 5.22 -0.46
CA ILE A 125 13.44 4.50 -1.59
C ILE A 125 12.41 3.70 -2.35
N LEU A 126 11.50 2.98 -1.67
CA LEU A 126 10.43 2.20 -2.33
C LEU A 126 9.48 3.11 -3.11
N ARG A 127 9.12 4.26 -2.52
CA ARG A 127 8.29 5.26 -3.22
C ARG A 127 9.03 5.89 -4.41
N HIS A 128 10.33 6.14 -4.29
CA HIS A 128 11.16 6.61 -5.40
C HIS A 128 11.24 5.57 -6.51
N ALA A 129 11.43 4.30 -6.16
CA ALA A 129 11.41 3.19 -7.11
C ALA A 129 10.09 3.11 -7.88
N PHE A 130 8.94 3.26 -7.22
CA PHE A 130 7.64 3.37 -7.87
C PHE A 130 7.63 4.46 -8.95
N ALA A 131 8.03 5.69 -8.60
CA ALA A 131 8.06 6.80 -9.55
C ALA A 131 9.00 6.52 -10.73
N THR A 132 10.20 6.04 -10.45
CA THR A 132 11.22 5.73 -11.46
C THR A 132 10.76 4.61 -12.40
N HIS A 133 10.12 3.57 -11.87
CA HIS A 133 9.60 2.46 -12.68
C HIS A 133 8.51 2.93 -13.63
N LEU A 134 7.55 3.73 -13.16
CA LEU A 134 6.51 4.28 -14.03
C LEU A 134 7.09 5.15 -15.16
N ILE A 135 8.02 6.06 -14.83
CA ILE A 135 8.67 6.94 -15.83
C ILE A 135 9.47 6.12 -16.83
N ASN A 136 10.27 5.16 -16.37
CA ASN A 136 11.09 4.33 -17.25
C ASN A 136 10.27 3.46 -18.20
N HIS A 137 9.02 3.16 -17.85
CA HIS A 137 8.08 2.42 -18.70
C HIS A 137 7.16 3.36 -19.51
N GLY A 138 7.48 4.64 -19.58
CA GLY A 138 6.82 5.60 -20.48
C GLY A 138 5.60 6.31 -19.89
N ALA A 139 5.37 6.23 -18.57
CA ALA A 139 4.31 7.02 -17.95
C ALA A 139 4.64 8.52 -17.99
N ASP A 140 3.65 9.34 -18.28
CA ASP A 140 3.79 10.79 -18.25
C ASP A 140 4.12 11.29 -16.83
N LEU A 141 5.10 12.19 -16.73
CA LEU A 141 5.58 12.74 -15.45
C LEU A 141 4.44 13.40 -14.65
N ARG A 142 3.49 14.07 -15.31
CA ARG A 142 2.33 14.68 -14.63
C ARG A 142 1.43 13.62 -13.98
N VAL A 143 1.23 12.49 -14.67
CA VAL A 143 0.46 11.37 -14.12
C VAL A 143 1.15 10.80 -12.88
N VAL A 144 2.47 10.62 -12.92
CA VAL A 144 3.25 10.14 -11.77
C VAL A 144 3.17 11.12 -10.60
N GLN A 145 3.34 12.42 -10.85
CA GLN A 145 3.20 13.46 -9.82
C GLN A 145 1.80 13.46 -9.18
N MET A 146 0.77 13.24 -9.97
CA MET A 146 -0.61 13.16 -9.52
C MET A 146 -0.86 11.92 -8.64
N LEU A 147 -0.37 10.76 -9.04
CA LEU A 147 -0.43 9.53 -8.23
C LEU A 147 0.31 9.69 -6.90
N LEU A 148 1.42 10.39 -6.91
CA LEU A 148 2.21 10.69 -5.71
C LEU A 148 1.57 11.77 -4.82
N GLY A 149 0.57 12.51 -5.29
CA GLY A 149 -0.10 13.56 -4.50
C GLY A 149 0.79 14.79 -4.30
N HIS A 150 1.43 15.27 -5.36
CA HIS A 150 2.09 16.56 -5.39
C HIS A 150 1.02 17.68 -5.46
N SER A 151 1.14 18.69 -4.60
CA SER A 151 0.06 19.61 -4.24
C SER A 151 -0.37 20.60 -5.31
N ASP A 152 0.40 20.79 -6.37
CA ASP A 152 0.16 21.85 -7.37
C ASP A 152 -0.75 21.45 -8.54
N ILE A 153 -1.19 20.18 -8.56
CA ILE A 153 -2.08 19.69 -9.60
C ILE A 153 -3.48 19.49 -8.99
N SER A 154 -4.46 20.26 -9.44
CA SER A 154 -5.84 20.14 -8.92
C SER A 154 -6.40 18.75 -9.23
N THR A 155 -6.59 17.97 -8.18
CA THR A 155 -7.05 16.57 -8.22
C THR A 155 -8.56 16.44 -8.41
N THR A 156 -9.29 17.55 -8.48
CA THR A 156 -10.76 17.55 -8.47
C THR A 156 -11.39 16.93 -9.73
N GLN A 157 -10.67 16.85 -10.83
CA GLN A 157 -11.18 16.31 -12.10
C GLN A 157 -11.02 14.79 -12.28
N ILE A 158 -10.37 14.09 -11.32
CA ILE A 158 -9.98 12.67 -11.49
C ILE A 158 -11.02 11.68 -10.95
N TYR A 159 -12.12 12.17 -10.40
CA TYR A 159 -13.13 11.31 -9.75
C TYR A 159 -14.19 10.74 -10.70
N THR A 160 -14.10 10.96 -12.00
CA THR A 160 -15.01 10.35 -12.97
C THR A 160 -14.62 8.90 -13.22
N HIS A 161 -15.59 8.06 -13.57
CA HIS A 161 -15.40 6.65 -13.92
C HIS A 161 -14.35 6.50 -15.05
N VAL A 162 -14.40 7.36 -16.05
CA VAL A 162 -13.47 7.39 -17.19
C VAL A 162 -12.02 7.66 -16.75
N ALA A 163 -11.84 8.56 -15.78
CA ALA A 163 -10.50 8.86 -15.26
C ALA A 163 -9.92 7.69 -14.44
N ARG A 164 -10.76 6.96 -13.71
CA ARG A 164 -10.34 5.74 -12.99
C ARG A 164 -9.85 4.65 -13.93
N GLU A 165 -10.61 4.37 -14.98
CA GLU A 165 -10.24 3.37 -15.99
C GLU A 165 -8.92 3.74 -16.68
N ARG A 166 -8.75 5.02 -17.03
CA ARG A 166 -7.51 5.51 -17.63
C ARG A 166 -6.31 5.37 -16.69
N LEU A 167 -6.47 5.67 -15.39
CA LEU A 167 -5.41 5.50 -14.40
C LEU A 167 -5.05 4.03 -14.18
N LYS A 168 -6.05 3.13 -14.15
CA LYS A 168 -5.81 1.69 -14.08
C LYS A 168 -5.01 1.20 -15.27
N LYS A 169 -5.43 1.57 -16.48
CA LYS A 169 -4.74 1.18 -17.71
C LYS A 169 -3.29 1.67 -17.73
N LEU A 170 -3.05 2.93 -17.37
CA LEU A 170 -1.69 3.47 -17.25
C LEU A 170 -0.86 2.73 -16.21
N HIS A 171 -1.44 2.38 -15.07
CA HIS A 171 -0.74 1.60 -14.05
C HIS A 171 -0.41 0.19 -14.55
N GLN A 172 -1.35 -0.50 -15.17
CA GLN A 172 -1.16 -1.83 -15.74
C GLN A 172 -0.09 -1.84 -16.86
N GLU A 173 -0.08 -0.82 -17.70
CA GLU A 173 0.87 -0.73 -18.83
C GLU A 173 2.29 -0.36 -18.39
N HIS A 174 2.45 0.36 -17.28
CA HIS A 174 3.73 1.00 -16.94
C HIS A 174 4.30 0.58 -15.57
N HIS A 175 3.56 -0.17 -14.76
CA HIS A 175 4.04 -0.62 -13.47
C HIS A 175 4.31 -2.14 -13.48
N PRO A 176 5.45 -2.64 -12.92
CA PRO A 176 5.79 -4.07 -12.89
C PRO A 176 4.79 -4.96 -12.12
N ARG A 177 3.92 -4.36 -11.33
CA ARG A 177 2.85 -5.00 -10.55
C ARG A 177 1.44 -4.59 -11.02
N GLY A 178 1.35 -4.02 -12.20
CA GLY A 178 0.11 -3.60 -12.85
C GLY A 178 -0.74 -4.75 -13.37
#